data_c9aa16ead2f8eb3cc3c297d52012d05c
#
_entry.id   c9aa16ead2f8eb3cc3c297d52012d05c
#
_cell.length_a   1.000
_cell.length_b   1.000
_cell.length_c   1.000
_cell.angle_alpha   90.00
_cell.angle_beta   90.00
_cell.angle_gamma   90.00
#
_symmetry.space_group_name_H-M   'P 1'
#
loop_
_entity.id
_entity.type
_entity.pdbx_description
1 polymer ?
#
loop_
_entity_poly.entity_id
_entity_poly.type
_entity_poly.pdbx_seq_one_letter_code
_entity_poly.pdbx_strand_id
1 'polypeptide(L)'
;MTTNSDAGSKLSVKAEKSEITADGSSLSYIAVDVNDKDGRFVSSADNSIRFTLTGNGTIVGVDNGNPSTVNKFQQKSVLTSSKTAKIKAFSGKALVIVRSTKDAGGFALKAESAGLTGETVFVNTVGEKNGEVFLKDYTIKPEYTVMMGTKPKLETTVTGTMSDGSKQEGTIDWKLTEDVYNHPGEYVLDGTMKFGKEE
;
A
#
# COMPACT_ATOMS: atom_id res chain seq x y z
N MET A 1 18.27 -24.63 19.12
CA MET A 1 16.83 -24.97 19.07
C MET A 1 16.28 -24.42 17.77
N THR A 2 16.04 -25.25 16.78
CA THR A 2 15.30 -24.86 15.57
C THR A 2 13.83 -24.88 15.91
N THR A 3 13.23 -23.72 16.18
CA THR A 3 11.77 -23.62 16.23
C THR A 3 11.23 -23.82 14.83
N ASN A 4 10.62 -24.98 14.56
CA ASN A 4 9.85 -25.17 13.34
C ASN A 4 8.79 -24.04 13.27
N SER A 5 8.81 -23.25 12.19
CA SER A 5 7.72 -22.34 11.89
C SER A 5 6.47 -23.17 11.56
N ASP A 6 5.33 -22.78 12.08
CA ASP A 6 4.03 -23.32 11.68
C ASP A 6 3.74 -23.02 10.18
N ALA A 7 2.65 -23.54 9.66
CA ALA A 7 2.21 -23.18 8.30
C ALA A 7 2.01 -21.66 8.17
N GLY A 8 2.21 -21.11 6.97
CA GLY A 8 1.96 -19.70 6.70
C GLY A 8 0.54 -19.28 7.09
N SER A 9 0.40 -18.17 7.76
CA SER A 9 -0.85 -17.64 8.29
C SER A 9 -1.11 -16.18 7.85
N LYS A 10 -0.05 -15.39 7.67
CA LYS A 10 -0.16 -13.99 7.28
C LYS A 10 0.97 -13.56 6.37
N LEU A 11 0.72 -12.52 5.59
CA LEU A 11 1.74 -11.80 4.85
C LEU A 11 2.29 -10.67 5.72
N SER A 12 3.58 -10.36 5.56
CA SER A 12 4.21 -9.15 6.07
C SER A 12 4.74 -8.36 4.88
N VAL A 13 4.31 -7.11 4.75
CA VAL A 13 4.59 -6.26 3.58
C VAL A 13 5.38 -5.03 4.04
N LYS A 14 6.59 -4.86 3.52
CA LYS A 14 7.48 -3.79 3.94
C LYS A 14 8.08 -3.05 2.75
N ALA A 15 7.80 -1.75 2.65
CA ALA A 15 8.51 -0.88 1.71
C ALA A 15 9.90 -0.53 2.25
N GLU A 16 10.91 -0.54 1.37
CA GLU A 16 12.27 -0.09 1.71
C GLU A 16 12.28 1.39 2.08
N LYS A 17 11.48 2.20 1.36
CA LYS A 17 11.28 3.62 1.61
C LYS A 17 9.79 3.91 1.77
N SER A 18 9.42 4.64 2.82
CA SER A 18 8.06 5.12 3.02
C SER A 18 7.71 6.36 2.18
N GLU A 19 8.72 6.98 1.55
CA GLU A 19 8.57 8.17 0.71
C GLU A 19 9.52 8.10 -0.48
N ILE A 20 9.03 8.46 -1.68
CA ILE A 20 9.81 8.59 -2.92
C ILE A 20 9.37 9.83 -3.69
N THR A 21 10.18 10.30 -4.64
CA THR A 21 9.86 11.48 -5.46
C THR A 21 8.81 11.15 -6.52
N ALA A 22 7.86 12.04 -6.74
CA ALA A 22 6.84 11.96 -7.80
C ALA A 22 7.39 12.49 -9.12
N ASP A 23 8.47 11.88 -9.64
CA ASP A 23 9.19 12.26 -10.85
C ASP A 23 8.87 11.36 -12.07
N GLY A 24 8.05 10.33 -11.85
CA GLY A 24 7.72 9.32 -12.87
C GLY A 24 8.82 8.26 -13.09
N SER A 25 9.90 8.31 -12.31
CA SER A 25 11.07 7.41 -12.45
C SER A 25 11.51 6.79 -11.13
N SER A 26 11.26 7.43 -9.99
CA SER A 26 11.62 6.93 -8.66
C SER A 26 10.95 5.60 -8.35
N LEU A 27 11.72 4.68 -7.75
CA LEU A 27 11.29 3.31 -7.44
C LEU A 27 11.16 3.09 -5.93
N SER A 28 10.14 2.33 -5.56
CA SER A 28 9.98 1.72 -4.24
C SER A 28 10.06 0.21 -4.37
N TYR A 29 10.92 -0.40 -3.58
CA TYR A 29 11.07 -1.84 -3.46
C TYR A 29 10.26 -2.31 -2.24
N ILE A 30 9.32 -3.21 -2.46
CA ILE A 30 8.39 -3.66 -1.44
C ILE A 30 8.56 -5.16 -1.26
N ALA A 31 9.18 -5.54 -0.14
CA ALA A 31 9.39 -6.93 0.24
C ALA A 31 8.13 -7.52 0.87
N VAL A 32 7.87 -8.79 0.58
CA VAL A 32 6.78 -9.56 1.17
C VAL A 32 7.31 -10.86 1.71
N ASP A 33 7.05 -11.09 2.99
CA ASP A 33 7.40 -12.32 3.70
C ASP A 33 6.12 -13.07 4.09
N VAL A 34 6.18 -14.40 4.02
CA VAL A 34 5.13 -15.26 4.58
C VAL A 34 5.49 -15.62 6.01
N ASN A 35 4.62 -15.31 6.94
CA ASN A 35 4.80 -15.56 8.37
C ASN A 35 3.74 -16.53 8.92
N ASP A 36 4.08 -17.23 10.00
CA ASP A 36 3.14 -18.04 10.77
C ASP A 36 2.23 -17.15 11.67
N LYS A 37 1.35 -17.79 12.43
CA LYS A 37 0.44 -17.11 13.38
C LYS A 37 1.16 -16.29 14.45
N ASP A 38 2.38 -16.69 14.82
CA ASP A 38 3.21 -16.03 15.85
C ASP A 38 4.11 -14.94 15.23
N GLY A 39 4.04 -14.72 13.91
CA GLY A 39 4.84 -13.73 13.19
C GLY A 39 6.25 -14.20 12.83
N ARG A 40 6.55 -15.50 12.95
CA ARG A 40 7.82 -16.06 12.54
C ARG A 40 7.82 -16.32 11.05
N PHE A 41 8.94 -16.06 10.42
CA PHE A 41 9.13 -16.27 8.99
C PHE A 41 9.05 -17.77 8.61
N VAL A 42 8.32 -18.09 7.53
CA VAL A 42 8.10 -19.44 7.02
C VAL A 42 8.88 -19.65 5.73
N SER A 43 10.11 -20.15 5.84
CA SER A 43 11.02 -20.34 4.70
C SER A 43 10.60 -21.44 3.72
N SER A 44 9.65 -22.29 4.07
CA SER A 44 9.10 -23.33 3.18
C SER A 44 7.88 -22.88 2.39
N ALA A 45 7.39 -21.65 2.63
CA ALA A 45 6.17 -21.15 1.99
C ALA A 45 6.39 -20.85 0.50
N ASP A 46 5.42 -21.29 -0.31
CA ASP A 46 5.39 -21.13 -1.76
C ASP A 46 4.04 -20.59 -2.27
N ASN A 47 3.33 -19.87 -1.39
CA ASN A 47 1.99 -19.35 -1.63
C ASN A 47 1.95 -18.42 -2.85
N SER A 48 0.84 -18.44 -3.58
CA SER A 48 0.61 -17.52 -4.69
C SER A 48 0.09 -16.20 -4.18
N ILE A 49 0.86 -15.13 -4.34
CA ILE A 49 0.57 -13.79 -3.83
C ILE A 49 0.05 -12.93 -4.98
N ARG A 50 -1.10 -12.28 -4.75
CA ARG A 50 -1.67 -11.24 -5.64
C ARG A 50 -1.37 -9.88 -5.05
N PHE A 51 -0.98 -8.95 -5.91
CA PHE A 51 -0.77 -7.55 -5.58
C PHE A 51 -1.83 -6.69 -6.25
N THR A 52 -2.35 -5.74 -5.49
CA THR A 52 -3.25 -4.70 -5.99
C THR A 52 -2.71 -3.34 -5.55
N LEU A 53 -2.48 -2.46 -6.53
CA LEU A 53 -1.96 -1.12 -6.31
C LEU A 53 -3.06 -0.08 -6.55
N THR A 54 -3.22 0.84 -5.61
CA THR A 54 -4.09 2.02 -5.74
C THR A 54 -3.26 3.29 -5.57
N GLY A 55 -3.71 4.41 -6.13
CA GLY A 55 -2.99 5.70 -6.04
C GLY A 55 -1.91 5.88 -7.11
N ASN A 56 -0.94 6.77 -6.81
CA ASN A 56 0.00 7.38 -7.76
C ASN A 56 1.27 6.55 -7.97
N GLY A 57 1.11 5.31 -8.41
CA GLY A 57 2.20 4.38 -8.70
C GLY A 57 1.86 3.41 -9.83
N THR A 58 2.86 2.72 -10.33
CA THR A 58 2.74 1.68 -11.36
C THR A 58 3.64 0.51 -10.97
N ILE A 59 3.10 -0.71 -10.90
CA ILE A 59 3.92 -1.91 -10.71
C ILE A 59 4.75 -2.10 -11.98
N VAL A 60 6.07 -2.10 -11.85
CA VAL A 60 7.00 -2.24 -12.98
C VAL A 60 7.77 -3.56 -12.94
N GLY A 61 7.69 -4.29 -11.84
CA GLY A 61 8.33 -5.59 -11.72
C GLY A 61 7.86 -6.38 -10.52
N VAL A 62 8.01 -7.69 -10.60
CA VAL A 62 7.84 -8.64 -9.49
C VAL A 62 8.93 -9.69 -9.56
N ASP A 63 9.43 -10.11 -8.42
CA ASP A 63 10.46 -11.14 -8.29
C ASP A 63 10.24 -11.96 -7.01
N ASN A 64 10.82 -13.14 -6.95
CA ASN A 64 10.80 -14.00 -5.76
C ASN A 64 12.18 -14.55 -5.39
N GLY A 65 13.24 -14.13 -6.11
CA GLY A 65 14.60 -14.59 -5.88
C GLY A 65 14.90 -16.04 -6.30
N ASN A 66 13.99 -16.71 -7.02
CA ASN A 66 14.22 -18.06 -7.51
C ASN A 66 15.13 -18.05 -8.76
N PRO A 67 16.39 -18.53 -8.67
CA PRO A 67 17.33 -18.50 -9.79
C PRO A 67 16.91 -19.41 -10.96
N SER A 68 16.01 -20.36 -10.72
CA SER A 68 15.54 -21.30 -11.74
C SER A 68 14.19 -20.90 -12.34
N THR A 69 13.69 -19.71 -12.00
CA THR A 69 12.39 -19.28 -12.53
C THR A 69 12.49 -18.90 -14.00
N VAL A 70 11.50 -19.34 -14.79
CA VAL A 70 11.27 -18.89 -16.15
C VAL A 70 10.25 -17.75 -16.21
N ASN A 71 9.76 -17.31 -15.07
CA ASN A 71 8.82 -16.20 -14.99
C ASN A 71 9.50 -14.89 -15.39
N LYS A 72 8.86 -14.14 -16.25
CA LYS A 72 9.33 -12.80 -16.60
C LYS A 72 9.12 -11.87 -15.41
N PHE A 73 10.15 -11.15 -14.98
CA PHE A 73 10.05 -10.11 -13.95
C PHE A 73 9.02 -9.05 -14.34
N GLN A 74 8.94 -8.71 -15.63
CA GLN A 74 7.89 -7.90 -16.20
C GLN A 74 6.84 -8.81 -16.83
N GLN A 75 5.78 -9.09 -16.11
CA GLN A 75 4.62 -9.81 -16.64
C GLN A 75 3.89 -8.93 -17.68
N LYS A 76 3.14 -9.54 -18.58
CA LYS A 76 2.38 -8.80 -19.62
C LYS A 76 1.42 -7.76 -19.00
N SER A 77 0.87 -8.06 -17.83
CA SER A 77 0.07 -7.12 -17.01
C SER A 77 0.87 -5.91 -16.53
N VAL A 78 2.18 -6.04 -16.32
CA VAL A 78 3.09 -5.00 -15.83
C VAL A 78 3.52 -4.03 -16.94
N LEU A 79 3.54 -4.48 -18.20
CA LEU A 79 3.94 -3.66 -19.34
C LEU A 79 2.90 -2.61 -19.74
N THR A 80 1.66 -2.71 -19.25
CA THR A 80 0.52 -1.84 -19.63
C THR A 80 0.00 -1.00 -18.46
N SER A 81 0.88 -0.34 -17.71
CA SER A 81 0.49 0.50 -16.55
C SER A 81 -0.23 -0.31 -15.46
N SER A 82 0.31 -1.44 -15.08
CA SER A 82 -0.41 -2.38 -14.24
C SER A 82 -0.57 -1.90 -12.81
N LYS A 83 -1.80 -1.95 -12.36
CA LYS A 83 -2.21 -1.84 -10.95
C LYS A 83 -2.28 -3.20 -10.25
N THR A 84 -2.05 -4.29 -10.97
CA THR A 84 -2.11 -5.64 -10.42
C THR A 84 -0.94 -6.50 -10.90
N ALA A 85 -0.47 -7.38 -10.04
CA ALA A 85 0.52 -8.41 -10.39
C ALA A 85 0.28 -9.66 -9.55
N LYS A 86 0.91 -10.77 -9.96
CA LYS A 86 0.84 -12.04 -9.24
C LYS A 86 2.17 -12.77 -9.34
N ILE A 87 2.66 -13.28 -8.22
CA ILE A 87 3.85 -14.14 -8.19
C ILE A 87 3.70 -15.22 -7.12
N LYS A 88 4.34 -16.35 -7.32
CA LYS A 88 4.47 -17.38 -6.30
C LYS A 88 5.64 -17.03 -5.38
N ALA A 89 5.46 -17.08 -4.08
CA ALA A 89 6.58 -16.93 -3.15
C ALA A 89 7.62 -18.03 -3.40
N PHE A 90 8.87 -17.72 -3.21
CA PHE A 90 9.97 -18.68 -3.19
C PHE A 90 10.69 -18.56 -1.86
N SER A 91 10.82 -19.67 -1.16
CA SER A 91 11.37 -19.69 0.19
C SER A 91 10.72 -18.63 1.11
N GLY A 92 9.40 -18.49 1.02
CA GLY A 92 8.62 -17.57 1.84
C GLY A 92 8.70 -16.10 1.44
N LYS A 93 9.35 -15.76 0.32
CA LYS A 93 9.64 -14.36 -0.07
C LYS A 93 9.07 -14.01 -1.43
N ALA A 94 8.69 -12.75 -1.57
CA ALA A 94 8.41 -12.09 -2.85
C ALA A 94 8.82 -10.62 -2.79
N LEU A 95 8.99 -10.01 -3.95
CA LEU A 95 9.33 -8.60 -4.13
C LEU A 95 8.43 -7.98 -5.18
N VAL A 96 7.98 -6.76 -4.93
CA VAL A 96 7.28 -5.92 -5.90
C VAL A 96 8.05 -4.61 -6.06
N ILE A 97 8.20 -4.17 -7.30
CA ILE A 97 8.81 -2.89 -7.63
C ILE A 97 7.72 -1.97 -8.17
N VAL A 98 7.53 -0.85 -7.49
CA VAL A 98 6.58 0.19 -7.87
C VAL A 98 7.34 1.44 -8.29
N ARG A 99 6.98 1.99 -9.44
CA ARG A 99 7.48 3.27 -9.94
C ARG A 99 6.46 4.36 -9.65
N SER A 100 6.92 5.52 -9.19
CA SER A 100 6.09 6.70 -9.00
C SER A 100 5.47 7.18 -10.32
N THR A 101 4.35 7.88 -10.24
CA THR A 101 3.88 8.76 -11.30
C THR A 101 4.47 10.17 -11.10
N LYS A 102 4.09 11.12 -11.95
CA LYS A 102 4.44 12.54 -11.76
C LYS A 102 3.52 13.25 -10.77
N ASP A 103 2.47 12.56 -10.33
CA ASP A 103 1.50 13.12 -9.38
C ASP A 103 1.92 12.80 -7.96
N ALA A 104 2.01 13.81 -7.11
CA ALA A 104 2.24 13.67 -5.68
C ALA A 104 1.00 13.08 -4.98
N GLY A 105 1.17 12.54 -3.75
CA GLY A 105 0.08 12.01 -2.91
C GLY A 105 0.33 10.58 -2.42
N GLY A 106 0.92 9.71 -3.22
CA GLY A 106 1.30 8.37 -2.79
C GLY A 106 0.47 7.24 -3.38
N PHE A 107 0.80 6.03 -2.96
CA PHE A 107 0.12 4.80 -3.35
C PHE A 107 0.02 3.81 -2.19
N ALA A 108 -0.97 2.93 -2.27
CA ALA A 108 -1.12 1.77 -1.40
C ALA A 108 -0.91 0.49 -2.21
N LEU A 109 -0.10 -0.42 -1.70
CA LEU A 109 0.07 -1.77 -2.24
C LEU A 109 -0.51 -2.79 -1.26
N LYS A 110 -1.56 -3.47 -1.69
CA LYS A 110 -2.18 -4.60 -0.98
C LYS A 110 -1.62 -5.90 -1.50
N ALA A 111 -1.17 -6.78 -0.59
CA ALA A 111 -0.78 -8.16 -0.88
C ALA A 111 -1.80 -9.12 -0.28
N GLU A 112 -2.26 -10.08 -1.08
CA GLU A 112 -3.25 -11.08 -0.71
C GLU A 112 -2.83 -12.46 -1.19
N SER A 113 -3.15 -13.47 -0.38
CA SER A 113 -2.94 -14.88 -0.73
C SER A 113 -4.03 -15.74 -0.12
N ALA A 114 -4.47 -16.77 -0.84
CA ALA A 114 -5.50 -17.67 -0.34
C ALA A 114 -5.05 -18.34 0.97
N GLY A 115 -5.89 -18.28 1.99
CA GLY A 115 -5.63 -18.87 3.30
C GLY A 115 -4.66 -18.08 4.19
N LEU A 116 -4.22 -16.90 3.77
CA LEU A 116 -3.36 -16.02 4.57
C LEU A 116 -4.06 -14.68 4.83
N THR A 117 -3.81 -14.10 6.00
CA THR A 117 -4.18 -12.69 6.24
C THR A 117 -3.31 -11.79 5.37
N GLY A 118 -3.94 -10.98 4.54
CA GLY A 118 -3.27 -9.99 3.68
C GLY A 118 -2.81 -8.76 4.46
N GLU A 119 -1.94 -7.97 3.84
CA GLU A 119 -1.45 -6.71 4.41
C GLU A 119 -1.34 -5.64 3.33
N THR A 120 -1.44 -4.38 3.75
CA THR A 120 -1.32 -3.20 2.88
C THR A 120 -0.21 -2.30 3.39
N VAL A 121 0.68 -1.84 2.49
CA VAL A 121 1.69 -0.84 2.78
C VAL A 121 1.41 0.44 1.98
N PHE A 122 1.67 1.59 2.61
CA PHE A 122 1.55 2.90 2.00
C PHE A 122 2.93 3.48 1.73
N VAL A 123 3.10 4.12 0.57
CA VAL A 123 4.30 4.86 0.19
C VAL A 123 3.88 6.23 -0.30
N ASN A 124 4.44 7.25 0.31
CA ASN A 124 4.20 8.64 -0.05
C ASN A 124 4.97 8.99 -1.34
N THR A 125 4.36 9.76 -2.22
CA THR A 125 5.04 10.33 -3.39
C THR A 125 5.02 11.84 -3.27
N VAL A 126 6.21 12.45 -3.14
CA VAL A 126 6.39 13.91 -2.97
C VAL A 126 6.86 14.52 -4.28
N GLY A 127 6.35 15.70 -4.61
CA GLY A 127 6.76 16.44 -5.82
C GLY A 127 8.25 16.78 -5.81
N GLU A 128 8.85 16.98 -6.99
CA GLU A 128 10.21 17.51 -7.10
C GLU A 128 10.28 18.90 -6.47
N LYS A 129 11.38 19.16 -5.75
CA LYS A 129 11.63 20.45 -5.09
C LYS A 129 11.98 21.54 -6.12
N ASN A 130 11.00 22.04 -6.85
CA ASN A 130 11.15 23.24 -7.69
C ASN A 130 10.62 24.51 -7.00
N GLY A 131 10.75 24.61 -5.69
CA GLY A 131 10.30 25.77 -4.90
C GLY A 131 8.81 25.81 -4.59
N GLU A 132 8.03 24.86 -5.08
CA GLU A 132 6.62 24.73 -4.71
C GLU A 132 6.46 24.05 -3.35
N VAL A 133 5.60 24.62 -2.52
CA VAL A 133 5.25 24.05 -1.20
C VAL A 133 4.25 22.94 -1.40
N PHE A 134 4.62 21.71 -1.04
CA PHE A 134 3.78 20.54 -1.17
C PHE A 134 3.52 19.87 0.19
N LEU A 135 2.49 19.02 0.27
CA LEU A 135 2.16 18.27 1.46
C LEU A 135 3.26 17.21 1.74
N LYS A 136 3.89 17.32 2.91
CA LYS A 136 4.95 16.41 3.35
C LYS A 136 4.41 15.27 4.24
N ASP A 137 3.49 15.62 5.14
CA ASP A 137 2.96 14.71 6.14
C ASP A 137 1.57 15.16 6.59
N TYR A 138 0.75 14.23 7.08
CA TYR A 138 -0.56 14.53 7.66
C TYR A 138 -0.92 13.48 8.71
N THR A 139 -1.79 13.87 9.64
CA THR A 139 -2.30 12.98 10.68
C THR A 139 -3.81 12.86 10.56
N ILE A 140 -4.29 11.65 10.47
CA ILE A 140 -5.70 11.30 10.42
C ILE A 140 -5.96 10.15 11.40
N LYS A 141 -7.15 10.09 11.96
CA LYS A 141 -7.56 8.95 12.79
C LYS A 141 -7.63 7.68 11.93
N PRO A 142 -6.84 6.64 12.24
CA PRO A 142 -6.69 5.48 11.34
C PRO A 142 -7.90 4.56 11.33
N GLU A 143 -8.69 4.53 12.41
CA GLU A 143 -9.78 3.57 12.58
C GLU A 143 -11.01 4.20 13.22
N TYR A 144 -12.18 3.75 12.77
CA TYR A 144 -13.47 4.10 13.35
C TYR A 144 -14.27 2.84 13.61
N THR A 145 -14.73 2.66 14.85
CA THR A 145 -15.63 1.56 15.21
C THR A 145 -17.03 2.10 15.44
N VAL A 146 -18.02 1.54 14.76
CA VAL A 146 -19.43 1.91 14.89
C VAL A 146 -20.30 0.67 14.99
N MET A 147 -21.47 0.80 15.60
CA MET A 147 -22.47 -0.27 15.56
C MET A 147 -23.07 -0.39 14.15
N MET A 148 -23.42 -1.60 13.77
CA MET A 148 -24.14 -1.88 12.53
C MET A 148 -25.38 -0.97 12.40
N GLY A 149 -25.59 -0.41 11.22
CA GLY A 149 -26.66 0.54 10.94
C GLY A 149 -26.36 1.99 11.38
N THR A 150 -25.21 2.23 11.99
CA THR A 150 -24.82 3.59 12.43
C THR A 150 -23.79 4.16 11.46
N LYS A 151 -24.11 5.25 10.79
CA LYS A 151 -23.17 5.96 9.91
C LYS A 151 -22.00 6.50 10.74
N PRO A 152 -20.74 6.17 10.39
CA PRO A 152 -19.57 6.69 11.12
C PRO A 152 -19.46 8.22 10.95
N LYS A 153 -19.15 8.89 12.05
CA LYS A 153 -18.80 10.31 12.03
C LYS A 153 -17.30 10.44 11.74
N LEU A 154 -16.98 10.56 10.46
CA LEU A 154 -15.59 10.69 10.00
C LEU A 154 -15.10 12.13 10.16
N GLU A 155 -13.81 12.32 10.37
CA GLU A 155 -13.18 13.63 10.32
C GLU A 155 -13.24 14.16 8.87
N THR A 156 -13.67 15.41 8.72
CA THR A 156 -13.77 16.08 7.41
C THR A 156 -12.65 17.09 7.18
N THR A 157 -11.83 17.32 8.20
CA THR A 157 -10.66 18.20 8.14
C THR A 157 -9.41 17.44 8.57
N VAL A 158 -8.28 17.84 8.04
CA VAL A 158 -6.96 17.27 8.34
C VAL A 158 -5.92 18.37 8.38
N THR A 159 -4.98 18.30 9.32
CA THR A 159 -3.84 19.19 9.34
C THR A 159 -2.66 18.51 8.65
N GLY A 160 -2.20 19.11 7.54
CA GLY A 160 -1.00 18.71 6.83
C GLY A 160 0.21 19.53 7.24
N THR A 161 1.38 18.90 7.25
CA THR A 161 2.68 19.57 7.35
C THR A 161 3.24 19.68 5.94
N MET A 162 3.51 20.90 5.51
CA MET A 162 4.03 21.19 4.17
C MET A 162 5.55 21.00 4.10
N SER A 163 6.10 20.96 2.89
CA SER A 163 7.53 20.74 2.64
C SER A 163 8.44 21.82 3.23
N ASP A 164 7.92 23.03 3.41
CA ASP A 164 8.60 24.18 4.04
C ASP A 164 8.46 24.18 5.58
N GLY A 165 7.80 23.17 6.16
CA GLY A 165 7.52 23.06 7.59
C GLY A 165 6.27 23.81 8.05
N SER A 166 5.59 24.56 7.19
CA SER A 166 4.31 25.20 7.52
C SER A 166 3.22 24.13 7.71
N LYS A 167 2.16 24.52 8.47
CA LYS A 167 0.95 23.69 8.62
C LYS A 167 -0.18 24.30 7.82
N GLN A 168 -0.92 23.43 7.14
CA GLN A 168 -2.08 23.84 6.36
C GLN A 168 -3.26 22.92 6.71
N GLU A 169 -4.45 23.50 6.89
CA GLU A 169 -5.67 22.73 7.00
C GLU A 169 -6.15 22.32 5.62
N GLY A 170 -6.55 21.06 5.50
CA GLY A 170 -7.18 20.49 4.32
C GLY A 170 -8.54 19.92 4.65
N THR A 171 -9.31 19.59 3.64
CA THR A 171 -10.60 18.91 3.73
C THR A 171 -10.48 17.49 3.23
N ILE A 172 -11.31 16.60 3.78
CA ILE A 172 -11.39 15.19 3.37
C ILE A 172 -12.80 14.94 2.84
N ASP A 173 -12.88 14.49 1.61
CA ASP A 173 -14.11 13.99 0.99
C ASP A 173 -14.08 12.45 0.97
N TRP A 174 -14.90 11.85 1.84
CA TRP A 174 -14.95 10.40 2.01
C TRP A 174 -15.93 9.76 1.03
N LYS A 175 -15.51 8.72 0.35
CA LYS A 175 -16.36 7.84 -0.46
C LYS A 175 -17.06 6.80 0.42
N LEU A 176 -18.04 7.24 1.20
CA LEU A 176 -18.79 6.37 2.09
C LEU A 176 -20.08 5.90 1.41
N THR A 177 -20.19 4.59 1.18
CA THR A 177 -21.43 3.95 0.70
C THR A 177 -22.23 3.39 1.88
N GLU A 178 -23.53 3.21 1.71
CA GLU A 178 -24.40 2.66 2.76
C GLU A 178 -24.02 1.23 3.15
N ASP A 179 -23.49 0.45 2.24
CA ASP A 179 -23.05 -0.92 2.48
C ASP A 179 -21.95 -1.02 3.54
N VAL A 180 -21.11 0.02 3.68
CA VAL A 180 -19.98 0.05 4.62
C VAL A 180 -20.42 -0.05 6.08
N TYR A 181 -21.59 0.44 6.46
CA TYR A 181 -22.05 0.44 7.85
C TYR A 181 -23.34 -0.38 8.08
N ASN A 182 -23.95 -0.92 7.03
CA ASN A 182 -25.15 -1.75 7.14
C ASN A 182 -24.85 -3.24 7.31
N HIS A 183 -23.61 -3.67 7.11
CA HIS A 183 -23.17 -5.04 7.29
C HIS A 183 -21.98 -5.12 8.24
N PRO A 184 -21.89 -6.17 9.08
CA PRO A 184 -20.73 -6.34 9.95
C PRO A 184 -19.48 -6.69 9.13
N GLY A 185 -18.34 -6.11 9.49
CA GLY A 185 -17.07 -6.36 8.81
C GLY A 185 -16.07 -5.24 9.01
N GLU A 186 -14.86 -5.45 8.51
CA GLU A 186 -13.83 -4.42 8.41
C GLU A 186 -13.83 -3.86 6.99
N TYR A 187 -13.87 -2.55 6.87
CA TYR A 187 -13.94 -1.85 5.59
C TYR A 187 -12.81 -0.84 5.48
N VAL A 188 -12.18 -0.80 4.31
CA VAL A 188 -11.24 0.27 3.97
C VAL A 188 -12.02 1.38 3.28
N LEU A 189 -11.93 2.60 3.82
CA LEU A 189 -12.58 3.76 3.26
C LEU A 189 -11.60 4.56 2.40
N ASP A 190 -12.01 4.88 1.19
CA ASP A 190 -11.30 5.82 0.33
C ASP A 190 -11.77 7.25 0.61
N GLY A 191 -10.83 8.17 0.63
CA GLY A 191 -11.10 9.59 0.74
C GLY A 191 -10.17 10.40 -0.15
N THR A 192 -10.62 11.57 -0.58
CA THR A 192 -9.81 12.54 -1.31
C THR A 192 -9.52 13.71 -0.39
N MET A 193 -8.25 14.01 -0.17
CA MET A 193 -7.82 15.18 0.59
C MET A 193 -7.48 16.34 -0.36
N LYS A 194 -7.91 17.53 0.03
CA LYS A 194 -7.58 18.78 -0.67
C LYS A 194 -6.95 19.75 0.32
N PHE A 195 -5.79 20.30 -0.05
CA PHE A 195 -5.10 21.34 0.69
C PHE A 195 -5.03 22.62 -0.18
N GLY A 196 -5.28 23.77 0.45
CA GLY A 196 -5.31 25.04 -0.24
C GLY A 196 -6.73 25.52 -0.54
N LYS A 197 -6.85 26.81 -0.87
CA LYS A 197 -8.09 27.40 -1.40
C LYS A 197 -8.21 26.99 -2.87
N GLU A 198 -9.34 26.44 -3.27
CA GLU A 198 -9.73 26.46 -4.69
C GLU A 198 -9.87 27.92 -5.07
N GLU A 199 -9.08 28.39 -6.05
CA GLU A 199 -9.36 29.63 -6.77
C GLU A 199 -10.48 29.43 -7.80
#